data_514637d00cf6ae0d1c64b52b27127675
#
_entry.id   514637d00cf6ae0d1c64b52b27127675
#
_cell.length_a   1.000
_cell.length_b   1.000
_cell.length_c   1.000
_cell.angle_alpha   90.00
_cell.angle_beta   90.00
_cell.angle_gamma   90.00
#
_symmetry.space_group_name_H-M   'P 1'
#
loop_
_entity.id
_entity.type
_entity.pdbx_description
1 polymer ?
#
loop_
_entity_poly.entity_id
_entity_poly.type
_entity_poly.pdbx_seq_one_letter_code
_entity_poly.pdbx_strand_id
1 'polypeptide(L)'
;MIYDVIIVGAGASGLFLGANLKGKKVAILEKNSSAGKKILASGGGRCNITNRFVSAKNYLGEQKFIEQILKILSPDQVLKFFSELKFSEQKQNQFFCDSGAKSVLGLLLKRQNADIFYNKEVLGAKKVDEIFEILTKDEKFRTRNLVIASGGLSYKALGASDVGYKIASEFGIELSPTTPALVV
;
A
#
# COMPACT_ATOMS: atom_id res chain seq x y z
N MET A 1 15.63 12.97 -14.33
CA MET A 1 15.91 11.61 -13.79
C MET A 1 14.70 10.74 -14.05
N ILE A 2 14.88 9.47 -14.45
CA ILE A 2 13.78 8.51 -14.68
C ILE A 2 13.95 7.36 -13.69
N TYR A 3 12.87 7.02 -12.97
CA TYR A 3 12.80 5.86 -12.09
C TYR A 3 12.36 4.61 -12.86
N ASP A 4 12.73 3.43 -12.35
CA ASP A 4 12.16 2.18 -12.86
C ASP A 4 10.72 2.01 -12.42
N VAL A 5 10.46 2.37 -11.15
CA VAL A 5 9.12 2.31 -10.55
C VAL A 5 8.89 3.54 -9.67
N ILE A 6 7.74 4.17 -9.80
CA ILE A 6 7.22 5.12 -8.81
C ILE A 6 5.94 4.56 -8.21
N ILE A 7 5.88 4.58 -6.88
CA ILE A 7 4.75 4.12 -6.09
C ILE A 7 4.08 5.34 -5.46
N VAL A 8 2.78 5.49 -5.66
CA VAL A 8 1.98 6.56 -5.06
C VAL A 8 1.38 6.07 -3.75
N GLY A 9 1.90 6.57 -2.65
CA GLY A 9 1.46 6.28 -1.27
C GLY A 9 2.43 5.40 -0.49
N ALA A 10 2.85 5.88 0.69
CA ALA A 10 3.67 5.16 1.66
C ALA A 10 2.81 4.47 2.75
N GLY A 11 1.72 3.82 2.34
CA GLY A 11 0.91 2.95 3.18
C GLY A 11 1.47 1.52 3.23
N ALA A 12 0.69 0.56 3.75
CA ALA A 12 1.10 -0.83 3.88
C ALA A 12 1.54 -1.43 2.54
N SER A 13 0.71 -1.29 1.50
CA SER A 13 0.99 -1.86 0.17
C SER A 13 2.22 -1.22 -0.48
N GLY A 14 2.32 0.12 -0.45
CA GLY A 14 3.45 0.83 -1.06
C GLY A 14 4.77 0.54 -0.38
N LEU A 15 4.80 0.54 0.95
CA LEU A 15 6.00 0.20 1.72
C LEU A 15 6.40 -1.28 1.54
N PHE A 16 5.43 -2.19 1.53
CA PHE A 16 5.70 -3.60 1.31
C PHE A 16 6.29 -3.86 -0.09
N LEU A 17 5.73 -3.22 -1.11
CA LEU A 17 6.23 -3.32 -2.47
C LEU A 17 7.65 -2.74 -2.57
N GLY A 18 7.87 -1.53 -2.06
CA GLY A 18 9.19 -0.87 -2.09
C GLY A 18 10.27 -1.70 -1.42
N ALA A 19 9.95 -2.38 -0.31
CA ALA A 19 10.86 -3.29 0.38
C ALA A 19 11.23 -4.55 -0.42
N ASN A 20 10.38 -4.96 -1.38
CA ASN A 20 10.58 -6.16 -2.19
C ASN A 20 11.18 -5.88 -3.58
N LEU A 21 11.19 -4.65 -4.06
CA LEU A 21 11.75 -4.26 -5.36
C LEU A 21 13.26 -4.07 -5.28
N LYS A 22 14.02 -5.18 -5.31
CA LYS A 22 15.49 -5.14 -5.27
C LYS A 22 16.08 -4.86 -6.66
N GLY A 23 17.22 -4.15 -6.70
CA GLY A 23 17.95 -3.89 -7.93
C GLY A 23 17.23 -2.96 -8.92
N LYS A 24 16.20 -2.23 -8.46
CA LYS A 24 15.46 -1.24 -9.22
C LYS A 24 15.62 0.14 -8.58
N LYS A 25 15.59 1.18 -9.40
CA LYS A 25 15.52 2.55 -8.93
C LYS A 25 14.06 2.90 -8.64
N VAL A 26 13.70 2.87 -7.36
CA VAL A 26 12.31 3.03 -6.90
C VAL A 26 12.14 4.32 -6.11
N ALA A 27 11.03 5.02 -6.34
CA ALA A 27 10.58 6.12 -5.49
C ALA A 27 9.18 5.85 -4.95
N ILE A 28 8.92 6.32 -3.74
CA ILE A 28 7.59 6.35 -3.14
C ILE A 28 7.22 7.81 -2.91
N LEU A 29 6.08 8.26 -3.45
CA LEU A 29 5.57 9.61 -3.23
C LEU A 29 4.47 9.57 -2.17
N GLU A 30 4.71 10.22 -1.03
CA GLU A 30 3.78 10.28 0.09
C GLU A 30 3.34 11.73 0.33
N LYS A 31 2.03 11.98 0.34
CA LYS A 31 1.49 13.32 0.55
C LYS A 31 1.62 13.84 1.98
N ASN A 32 1.66 12.94 2.96
CA ASN A 32 1.84 13.30 4.35
C ASN A 32 3.32 13.51 4.70
N SER A 33 3.57 14.14 5.84
CA SER A 33 4.92 14.30 6.40
C SER A 33 5.51 13.00 6.98
N SER A 34 4.74 11.91 7.02
CA SER A 34 5.17 10.60 7.53
C SER A 34 4.45 9.46 6.85
N ALA A 35 5.12 8.31 6.77
CA ALA A 35 4.57 7.08 6.21
C ALA A 35 3.66 6.33 7.20
N GLY A 36 2.84 5.42 6.69
CA GLY A 36 2.20 4.37 7.46
C GLY A 36 1.10 4.82 8.43
N LYS A 37 0.48 5.99 8.26
CA LYS A 37 -0.55 6.49 9.20
C LYS A 37 -1.66 5.47 9.47
N LYS A 38 -2.15 4.78 8.44
CA LYS A 38 -3.18 3.74 8.60
C LYS A 38 -2.63 2.45 9.24
N ILE A 39 -1.34 2.14 9.06
CA ILE A 39 -0.69 1.04 9.78
C ILE A 39 -0.72 1.33 11.28
N LEU A 40 -0.29 2.53 11.67
CA LEU A 40 -0.25 2.96 13.08
C LEU A 40 -1.63 2.97 13.75
N ALA A 41 -2.70 3.25 13.00
CA ALA A 41 -4.06 3.25 13.51
C ALA A 41 -4.71 1.86 13.54
N SER A 42 -4.18 0.90 12.78
CA SER A 42 -4.82 -0.41 12.63
C SER A 42 -4.78 -1.23 13.91
N GLY A 43 -5.85 -2.00 14.16
CA GLY A 43 -5.96 -2.86 15.33
C GLY A 43 -5.81 -2.12 16.67
N GLY A 44 -6.22 -0.85 16.75
CA GLY A 44 -6.04 -0.03 17.96
C GLY A 44 -4.56 0.22 18.30
N GLY A 45 -3.69 0.37 17.28
CA GLY A 45 -2.25 0.56 17.45
C GLY A 45 -1.42 -0.73 17.59
N ARG A 46 -2.07 -1.90 17.55
CA ARG A 46 -1.39 -3.21 17.62
C ARG A 46 -1.04 -3.81 16.26
N CYS A 47 -1.59 -3.27 15.19
CA CYS A 47 -1.48 -3.78 13.82
C CYS A 47 -1.96 -5.22 13.65
N ASN A 48 -3.22 -5.39 13.27
CA ASN A 48 -3.70 -6.66 12.74
C ASN A 48 -3.04 -6.90 11.38
N ILE A 49 -2.06 -7.83 11.33
CA ILE A 49 -1.25 -8.03 10.13
C ILE A 49 -1.90 -8.99 9.14
N THR A 50 -2.55 -10.02 9.63
CA THR A 50 -3.24 -11.03 8.83
C THR A 50 -4.18 -11.87 9.69
N ASN A 51 -4.86 -12.83 9.07
CA ASN A 51 -5.68 -13.82 9.76
C ASN A 51 -5.18 -15.23 9.37
N ARG A 52 -5.29 -16.21 10.25
CA ARG A 52 -4.88 -17.60 9.98
C ARG A 52 -5.64 -18.22 8.80
N PHE A 53 -6.95 -17.99 8.77
CA PHE A 53 -7.83 -18.57 7.77
C PHE A 53 -8.30 -17.48 6.79
N VAL A 54 -7.45 -17.20 5.79
CA VAL A 54 -7.77 -16.27 4.72
C VAL A 54 -8.10 -17.06 3.46
N SER A 55 -9.26 -16.76 2.90
CA SER A 55 -9.71 -17.31 1.63
C SER A 55 -10.37 -16.23 0.79
N ALA A 56 -10.60 -16.47 -0.49
CA ALA A 56 -11.27 -15.50 -1.36
C ALA A 56 -12.68 -15.14 -0.86
N LYS A 57 -13.36 -16.05 -0.16
CA LYS A 57 -14.68 -15.83 0.45
C LYS A 57 -14.72 -14.73 1.52
N ASN A 58 -13.56 -14.36 2.07
CA ASN A 58 -13.46 -13.26 3.04
C ASN A 58 -13.38 -11.87 2.38
N TYR A 59 -13.40 -11.81 1.05
CA TYR A 59 -13.29 -10.58 0.28
C TYR A 59 -14.51 -10.36 -0.59
N LEU A 60 -14.88 -9.10 -0.75
CA LEU A 60 -15.83 -8.69 -1.77
C LEU A 60 -15.07 -8.40 -3.06
N GLY A 61 -15.44 -9.05 -4.15
CA GLY A 61 -14.78 -8.86 -5.44
C GLY A 61 -14.73 -10.14 -6.29
N GLU A 62 -13.95 -10.12 -7.35
CA GLU A 62 -13.81 -11.24 -8.28
C GLU A 62 -12.97 -12.35 -7.62
N GLN A 63 -13.64 -13.48 -7.33
CA GLN A 63 -13.10 -14.56 -6.49
C GLN A 63 -11.85 -15.20 -7.09
N LYS A 64 -11.82 -15.46 -8.40
CA LYS A 64 -10.67 -16.08 -9.08
C LYS A 64 -9.43 -15.19 -9.01
N PHE A 65 -9.60 -13.88 -9.19
CA PHE A 65 -8.52 -12.92 -9.04
C PHE A 65 -7.95 -12.93 -7.62
N ILE A 66 -8.83 -12.91 -6.61
CA ILE A 66 -8.43 -12.94 -5.20
C ILE A 66 -7.69 -14.24 -4.87
N GLU A 67 -8.17 -15.39 -5.35
CA GLU A 67 -7.48 -16.68 -5.16
C GLU A 67 -6.06 -16.68 -5.75
N GLN A 68 -5.87 -16.08 -6.92
CA GLN A 68 -4.53 -15.95 -7.53
C GLN A 68 -3.60 -15.11 -6.66
N ILE A 69 -4.09 -13.99 -6.11
CA ILE A 69 -3.29 -13.15 -5.22
C ILE A 69 -2.93 -13.89 -3.92
N LEU A 70 -3.88 -14.61 -3.32
CA LEU A 70 -3.64 -15.36 -2.09
C LEU A 70 -2.66 -16.54 -2.28
N LYS A 71 -2.56 -17.11 -3.48
CA LYS A 71 -1.52 -18.10 -3.83
C LYS A 71 -0.12 -17.48 -3.87
N ILE A 72 -0.02 -16.22 -4.30
CA ILE A 72 1.26 -15.49 -4.39
C ILE A 72 1.68 -14.94 -3.02
N LEU A 73 0.72 -14.45 -2.24
CA LEU A 73 0.96 -13.84 -0.93
C LEU A 73 -0.01 -14.40 0.10
N SER A 74 0.34 -15.56 0.66
CA SER A 74 -0.43 -16.21 1.73
C SER A 74 -0.19 -15.53 3.10
N PRO A 75 -1.05 -15.78 4.10
CA PRO A 75 -0.81 -15.35 5.49
C PRO A 75 0.56 -15.75 6.02
N ASP A 76 1.01 -16.96 5.75
CA ASP A 76 2.33 -17.45 6.18
C ASP A 76 3.48 -16.68 5.52
N GLN A 77 3.34 -16.34 4.24
CA GLN A 77 4.33 -15.51 3.55
C GLN A 77 4.38 -14.09 4.12
N VAL A 78 3.24 -13.52 4.50
CA VAL A 78 3.20 -12.24 5.21
C VAL A 78 3.92 -12.34 6.55
N LEU A 79 3.59 -13.33 7.39
CA LEU A 79 4.28 -13.55 8.68
C LEU A 79 5.78 -13.81 8.50
N LYS A 80 6.16 -14.56 7.48
CA LYS A 80 7.58 -14.80 7.14
C LYS A 80 8.31 -13.52 6.78
N PHE A 81 7.68 -12.61 6.02
CA PHE A 81 8.27 -11.30 5.75
C PHE A 81 8.54 -10.51 7.04
N PHE A 82 7.69 -10.64 8.05
CA PHE A 82 7.84 -9.96 9.34
C PHE A 82 8.48 -10.86 10.42
N SER A 83 9.26 -11.87 10.08
CA SER A 83 9.82 -12.87 11.01
C SER A 83 10.76 -12.30 12.10
N GLU A 84 11.24 -11.07 11.96
CA GLU A 84 11.99 -10.35 13.02
C GLU A 84 11.06 -9.88 14.16
N LEU A 85 9.75 -9.92 13.97
CA LEU A 85 8.75 -9.50 14.96
C LEU A 85 7.97 -10.72 15.46
N LYS A 86 7.45 -10.63 16.68
CA LYS A 86 6.55 -11.64 17.26
C LYS A 86 5.10 -11.23 17.04
N PHE A 87 4.27 -12.21 16.70
CA PHE A 87 2.85 -12.04 16.49
C PHE A 87 2.09 -13.05 17.32
N SER A 88 1.10 -12.56 18.08
CA SER A 88 0.17 -13.40 18.83
C SER A 88 -1.16 -13.52 18.09
N GLU A 89 -1.67 -14.74 18.04
CA GLU A 89 -3.02 -15.01 17.56
C GLU A 89 -4.04 -14.60 18.62
N GLN A 90 -5.06 -13.88 18.22
CA GLN A 90 -6.13 -13.38 19.09
C GLN A 90 -7.48 -13.91 18.63
N LYS A 91 -8.57 -13.38 19.22
CA LYS A 91 -9.94 -13.74 18.82
C LYS A 91 -10.12 -13.69 17.31
N GLN A 92 -10.89 -14.60 16.75
CA GLN A 92 -11.17 -14.71 15.33
C GLN A 92 -9.91 -15.00 14.46
N ASN A 93 -8.92 -15.67 15.05
CA ASN A 93 -7.69 -16.08 14.35
C ASN A 93 -6.86 -14.91 13.73
N GLN A 94 -6.97 -13.73 14.29
CA GLN A 94 -6.25 -12.53 13.87
C GLN A 94 -4.85 -12.53 14.49
N PHE A 95 -3.84 -12.17 13.70
CA PHE A 95 -2.47 -11.99 14.18
C PHE A 95 -2.17 -10.52 14.44
N PHE A 96 -1.84 -10.20 15.67
CA PHE A 96 -1.42 -8.88 16.10
C PHE A 96 0.06 -8.86 16.45
N CYS A 97 0.73 -7.76 16.14
CA CYS A 97 2.13 -7.58 16.51
C CYS A 97 2.26 -7.31 18.02
N ASP A 98 3.02 -8.14 18.74
CA ASP A 98 3.19 -8.03 20.19
C ASP A 98 3.85 -6.71 20.60
N SER A 99 4.77 -6.20 19.77
CA SER A 99 5.45 -4.92 19.97
C SER A 99 4.74 -3.72 19.33
N GLY A 100 3.53 -3.93 18.78
CA GLY A 100 2.66 -2.90 18.26
C GLY A 100 2.97 -2.43 16.84
N ALA A 101 2.08 -1.58 16.32
CA ALA A 101 2.11 -1.10 14.93
C ALA A 101 3.37 -0.30 14.57
N LYS A 102 4.00 0.38 15.55
CA LYS A 102 5.25 1.11 15.33
C LYS A 102 6.38 0.18 14.90
N SER A 103 6.47 -1.02 15.46
CA SER A 103 7.49 -2.01 15.12
C SER A 103 7.29 -2.56 13.70
N VAL A 104 6.04 -2.80 13.30
CA VAL A 104 5.69 -3.21 11.93
C VAL A 104 6.12 -2.12 10.93
N LEU A 105 5.75 -0.87 11.19
CA LEU A 105 6.16 0.27 10.34
C LEU A 105 7.67 0.42 10.32
N GLY A 106 8.34 0.34 11.48
CA GLY A 106 9.79 0.43 11.59
C GLY A 106 10.51 -0.61 10.75
N LEU A 107 10.03 -1.87 10.76
CA LEU A 107 10.61 -2.93 9.95
C LEU A 107 10.39 -2.71 8.43
N LEU A 108 9.20 -2.25 8.04
CA LEU A 108 8.92 -1.87 6.64
C LEU A 108 9.87 -0.75 6.17
N LEU A 109 10.08 0.28 6.99
CA LEU A 109 10.98 1.38 6.67
C LEU A 109 12.45 0.92 6.63
N LYS A 110 12.89 0.10 7.58
CA LYS A 110 14.25 -0.48 7.62
C LYS A 110 14.57 -1.30 6.36
N ARG A 111 13.58 -1.99 5.81
CA ARG A 111 13.74 -2.86 4.64
C ARG A 111 13.54 -2.16 3.30
N GLN A 112 13.34 -0.83 3.29
CA GLN A 112 13.12 -0.12 2.04
C GLN A 112 14.33 -0.18 1.11
N ASN A 113 14.03 -0.42 -0.18
CA ASN A 113 14.96 -0.22 -1.29
C ASN A 113 14.54 1.00 -2.14
N ALA A 114 13.55 1.76 -1.69
CA ALA A 114 12.98 2.92 -2.39
C ALA A 114 13.35 4.22 -1.67
N ASP A 115 13.56 5.28 -2.43
CA ASP A 115 13.60 6.65 -1.92
C ASP A 115 12.18 7.10 -1.57
N ILE A 116 11.93 7.52 -0.33
CA ILE A 116 10.62 8.01 0.09
C ILE A 116 10.63 9.54 0.10
N PHE A 117 9.76 10.12 -0.72
CA PHE A 117 9.55 11.57 -0.78
C PHE A 117 8.26 11.93 -0.04
N TYR A 118 8.43 12.57 1.10
CA TYR A 118 7.31 13.07 1.93
C TYR A 118 6.81 14.44 1.45
N ASN A 119 5.60 14.81 1.85
CA ASN A 119 4.92 16.04 1.45
C ASN A 119 4.80 16.20 -0.07
N LYS A 120 4.76 15.07 -0.80
CA LYS A 120 4.59 15.02 -2.26
C LYS A 120 3.20 14.51 -2.61
N GLU A 121 2.26 15.45 -2.65
CA GLU A 121 0.90 15.17 -3.07
C GLU A 121 0.84 15.01 -4.59
N VAL A 122 0.53 13.80 -5.04
CA VAL A 122 0.29 13.52 -6.45
C VAL A 122 -1.07 14.09 -6.84
N LEU A 123 -1.10 14.87 -7.91
CA LEU A 123 -2.30 15.51 -8.45
C LEU A 123 -2.85 14.76 -9.66
N GLY A 124 -2.01 14.05 -10.40
CA GLY A 124 -2.38 13.28 -11.57
C GLY A 124 -1.16 12.63 -12.22
N ALA A 125 -1.39 11.86 -13.27
CA ALA A 125 -0.34 11.25 -14.06
C ALA A 125 -0.77 11.14 -15.53
N LYS A 126 0.18 11.22 -16.45
CA LYS A 126 -0.04 10.96 -17.88
C LYS A 126 1.07 10.07 -18.41
N LYS A 127 0.79 9.34 -19.48
CA LYS A 127 1.79 8.59 -20.22
C LYS A 127 2.19 9.37 -21.48
N VAL A 128 3.49 9.60 -21.63
CA VAL A 128 4.07 10.23 -22.82
C VAL A 128 5.08 9.23 -23.37
N ASP A 129 4.80 8.70 -24.54
CA ASP A 129 5.50 7.52 -25.08
C ASP A 129 5.45 6.36 -24.08
N GLU A 130 6.60 5.80 -23.68
CA GLU A 130 6.70 4.71 -22.74
C GLU A 130 6.97 5.17 -21.29
N ILE A 131 6.86 6.47 -20.99
CA ILE A 131 7.19 7.06 -19.69
C ILE A 131 5.94 7.67 -19.04
N PHE A 132 5.70 7.35 -17.79
CA PHE A 132 4.73 8.04 -16.98
C PHE A 132 5.32 9.32 -16.40
N GLU A 133 4.63 10.44 -16.60
CA GLU A 133 4.90 11.71 -15.93
C GLU A 133 3.87 11.90 -14.80
N ILE A 134 4.36 11.99 -13.57
CA ILE A 134 3.55 12.18 -12.36
C ILE A 134 3.68 13.63 -11.95
N LEU A 135 2.54 14.32 -11.81
CA LEU A 135 2.46 15.71 -11.41
C LEU A 135 2.25 15.79 -9.89
N THR A 136 3.10 16.54 -9.22
CA THR A 136 2.89 17.01 -7.84
C THR A 136 2.74 18.54 -7.83
N LYS A 137 2.50 19.13 -6.64
CA LYS A 137 2.37 20.60 -6.54
C LYS A 137 3.64 21.33 -6.97
N ASP A 138 4.80 20.77 -6.67
CA ASP A 138 6.08 21.47 -6.77
C ASP A 138 6.91 21.03 -7.98
N GLU A 139 6.74 19.79 -8.42
CA GLU A 139 7.63 19.19 -9.43
C GLU A 139 6.95 18.05 -10.19
N LYS A 140 7.64 17.56 -11.21
CA LYS A 140 7.25 16.39 -12.00
C LYS A 140 8.24 15.26 -11.79
N PHE A 141 7.72 14.06 -11.61
CA PHE A 141 8.48 12.82 -11.56
C PHE A 141 8.25 12.01 -12.84
N ARG A 142 9.24 11.23 -13.24
CA ARG A 142 9.17 10.38 -14.44
C ARG A 142 9.56 8.95 -14.12
N THR A 143 8.80 7.99 -14.64
CA THR A 143 9.03 6.57 -14.39
C THR A 143 8.60 5.69 -15.55
N ARG A 144 9.21 4.51 -15.67
CA ARG A 144 8.77 3.46 -16.60
C ARG A 144 7.51 2.75 -16.13
N ASN A 145 7.34 2.60 -14.80
CA ASN A 145 6.21 1.91 -14.22
C ASN A 145 5.60 2.77 -13.11
N LEU A 146 4.30 2.97 -13.15
CA LEU A 146 3.54 3.68 -12.13
C LEU A 146 2.69 2.68 -11.34
N VAL A 147 2.82 2.71 -10.03
CA VAL A 147 2.02 1.87 -9.12
C VAL A 147 1.16 2.76 -8.22
N ILE A 148 -0.13 2.52 -8.22
CA ILE A 148 -1.08 3.21 -7.35
C ILE A 148 -1.27 2.40 -6.07
N ALA A 149 -0.77 2.92 -4.96
CA ALA A 149 -0.88 2.36 -3.62
C ALA A 149 -1.45 3.38 -2.61
N SER A 150 -2.20 4.36 -3.11
CA SER A 150 -2.77 5.48 -2.34
C SER A 150 -3.83 5.06 -1.32
N GLY A 151 -4.32 3.82 -1.41
CA GLY A 151 -5.41 3.31 -0.58
C GLY A 151 -6.78 3.81 -1.02
N GLY A 152 -7.80 3.46 -0.25
CA GLY A 152 -9.18 3.86 -0.50
C GLY A 152 -9.59 5.13 0.24
N LEU A 153 -10.89 5.45 0.19
CA LEU A 153 -11.46 6.71 0.66
C LEU A 153 -11.71 6.78 2.18
N SER A 154 -11.52 5.66 2.89
CA SER A 154 -11.76 5.58 4.33
C SER A 154 -10.74 6.39 5.13
N TYR A 155 -11.19 7.04 6.21
CA TYR A 155 -10.35 7.81 7.13
C TYR A 155 -9.65 9.01 6.49
N LYS A 156 -10.42 9.99 6.04
CA LYS A 156 -9.90 11.25 5.43
C LYS A 156 -8.86 11.94 6.32
N ALA A 157 -9.04 11.95 7.63
CA ALA A 157 -8.09 12.53 8.59
C ALA A 157 -6.70 11.88 8.57
N LEU A 158 -6.59 10.62 8.13
CA LEU A 158 -5.32 9.92 7.96
C LEU A 158 -4.72 10.08 6.55
N GLY A 159 -5.32 10.93 5.74
CA GLY A 159 -4.80 11.25 4.42
C GLY A 159 -5.38 10.40 3.29
N ALA A 160 -6.58 9.85 3.41
CA ALA A 160 -7.26 9.24 2.28
C ALA A 160 -7.51 10.26 1.15
N SER A 161 -7.40 9.83 -0.09
CA SER A 161 -7.70 10.64 -1.28
C SER A 161 -8.21 9.77 -2.42
N ASP A 162 -8.85 10.40 -3.37
CA ASP A 162 -9.38 9.78 -4.57
C ASP A 162 -8.38 9.77 -5.74
N VAL A 163 -7.15 10.22 -5.53
CA VAL A 163 -6.15 10.37 -6.61
C VAL A 163 -5.90 9.07 -7.37
N GLY A 164 -5.89 7.93 -6.68
CA GLY A 164 -5.72 6.64 -7.33
C GLY A 164 -6.87 6.29 -8.28
N TYR A 165 -8.11 6.60 -7.88
CA TYR A 165 -9.28 6.39 -8.72
C TYR A 165 -9.28 7.34 -9.92
N LYS A 166 -8.93 8.62 -9.72
CA LYS A 166 -8.81 9.60 -10.81
C LYS A 166 -7.80 9.15 -11.84
N ILE A 167 -6.58 8.78 -11.42
CA ILE A 167 -5.54 8.31 -12.34
C ILE A 167 -6.01 7.05 -13.08
N ALA A 168 -6.60 6.07 -12.40
CA ALA A 168 -7.09 4.87 -13.06
C ALA A 168 -8.15 5.19 -14.12
N SER A 169 -9.10 6.07 -13.80
CA SER A 169 -10.13 6.52 -14.75
C SER A 169 -9.54 7.26 -15.95
N GLU A 170 -8.55 8.14 -15.74
CA GLU A 170 -7.85 8.87 -16.82
C GLU A 170 -7.10 7.94 -17.78
N PHE A 171 -6.67 6.77 -17.29
CA PHE A 171 -6.09 5.69 -18.09
C PHE A 171 -7.12 4.72 -18.68
N GLY A 172 -8.41 5.03 -18.58
CA GLY A 172 -9.50 4.20 -19.12
C GLY A 172 -9.74 2.90 -18.36
N ILE A 173 -9.23 2.77 -17.13
CA ILE A 173 -9.48 1.60 -16.29
C ILE A 173 -10.87 1.74 -15.66
N GLU A 174 -11.72 0.75 -15.89
CA GLU A 174 -13.05 0.67 -15.30
C GLU A 174 -12.96 0.53 -13.77
N LEU A 175 -13.75 1.31 -13.06
CA LEU A 175 -13.79 1.33 -11.60
C LEU A 175 -15.10 0.72 -11.10
N SER A 176 -15.00 -0.27 -10.24
CA SER A 176 -16.15 -0.74 -9.48
C SER A 176 -16.65 0.33 -8.52
N PRO A 177 -17.96 0.46 -8.29
CA PRO A 177 -18.50 1.37 -7.29
C PRO A 177 -17.88 1.12 -5.92
N THR A 178 -17.47 2.19 -5.26
CA THR A 178 -16.94 2.11 -3.90
C THR A 178 -18.07 2.18 -2.89
N THR A 179 -18.12 1.21 -1.98
CA THR A 179 -19.10 1.16 -0.89
C THR A 179 -18.38 0.99 0.45
N PRO A 180 -18.95 1.49 1.57
CA PRO A 180 -18.44 1.18 2.89
C PRO A 180 -18.46 -0.34 3.12
N ALA A 181 -17.32 -0.91 3.51
CA ALA A 181 -17.19 -2.35 3.73
C ALA A 181 -17.23 -2.73 5.22
N LEU A 182 -16.96 -1.80 6.12
CA LEU A 182 -17.09 -2.00 7.57
C LEU A 182 -18.39 -1.32 8.03
N VAL A 183 -19.31 -2.15 8.48
CA VAL A 183 -20.55 -1.70 9.12
C VAL A 183 -20.41 -2.00 10.61
N VAL A 184 -20.59 -0.98 11.42
CA VAL A 184 -20.60 -1.11 12.90
C VAL A 184 -22.02 -1.40 13.36
#